data_6289f6c0ff768d1d4bcb4a250aa42002
#
_entry.id   6289f6c0ff768d1d4bcb4a250aa42002
#
_cell.length_a   1.000
_cell.length_b   1.000
_cell.length_c   1.000
_cell.angle_alpha   90.00
_cell.angle_beta   90.00
_cell.angle_gamma   90.00
#
_symmetry.space_group_name_H-M   'P 1'
#
loop_
_entity.id
_entity.type
_entity.pdbx_description
1 polymer ?
#
loop_
_entity_poly.entity_id
_entity_poly.type
_entity_poly.pdbx_seq_one_letter_code
_entity_poly.pdbx_strand_id
1 'polypeptide(L)'
;MARSPKGSRSTGPGTLAREPEDLTAEEARAELAWLAAEIARHDDLYYSEDAPEITDAAFDELRVRNQALEAAFPDLVRDDSPSKRIGAAPLAVFGKVRHRVPMLSLSNAFDDEDVVDFRARVARFLGLEPDEPIAMTAEPKIDGLSISIRYEGGELVEAATRGDGYEGENVTANVRTIGEIPDKLAGKGVPDVVDVRGEIYM
;
A
#
# COMPACT_ATOMS: atom_id res chain seq x y z
N MET A 1 15.76 -35.92 -6.30
CA MET A 1 15.38 -34.96 -5.22
C MET A 1 16.59 -34.08 -4.94
N ALA A 2 16.70 -32.95 -5.60
CA ALA A 2 17.76 -31.98 -5.36
C ALA A 2 17.16 -30.85 -4.51
N ARG A 3 17.68 -30.66 -3.30
CA ARG A 3 17.33 -29.53 -2.43
C ARG A 3 17.92 -28.26 -3.05
N SER A 4 17.09 -27.31 -3.40
CA SER A 4 17.50 -25.94 -3.72
C SER A 4 18.22 -25.32 -2.51
N PRO A 5 19.30 -24.55 -2.70
CA PRO A 5 20.00 -23.90 -1.62
C PRO A 5 19.09 -22.84 -0.98
N LYS A 6 18.95 -22.90 0.35
CA LYS A 6 18.34 -21.81 1.14
C LYS A 6 19.12 -20.53 0.84
N GLY A 7 18.45 -19.53 0.29
CA GLY A 7 19.00 -18.20 0.10
C GLY A 7 19.59 -17.68 1.41
N SER A 8 20.80 -17.18 1.35
CA SER A 8 21.48 -16.51 2.45
C SER A 8 20.63 -15.32 2.88
N ARG A 9 20.20 -15.30 4.13
CA ARG A 9 19.60 -14.09 4.72
C ARG A 9 20.62 -12.97 4.60
N SER A 10 20.34 -11.95 3.83
CA SER A 10 21.13 -10.73 3.82
C SER A 10 21.00 -10.11 5.21
N THR A 11 22.05 -10.19 6.00
CA THR A 11 22.13 -9.40 7.23
C THR A 11 22.13 -7.94 6.81
N GLY A 12 21.18 -7.16 7.28
CA GLY A 12 21.07 -5.73 6.99
C GLY A 12 22.36 -4.97 7.33
N PRO A 13 22.53 -3.77 6.80
CA PRO A 13 23.70 -2.94 7.09
C PRO A 13 23.81 -2.66 8.58
N GLY A 14 25.05 -2.62 9.11
CA GLY A 14 25.31 -2.35 10.53
C GLY A 14 24.88 -0.96 11.01
N THR A 15 24.36 -0.13 10.10
CA THR A 15 23.84 1.21 10.36
C THR A 15 22.40 1.24 10.86
N LEU A 16 21.63 0.15 10.72
CA LEU A 16 20.20 0.08 11.10
C LEU A 16 19.90 0.45 12.57
N ALA A 17 20.87 0.25 13.47
CA ALA A 17 20.73 0.57 14.90
C ALA A 17 21.11 2.02 15.25
N ARG A 18 21.54 2.83 14.27
CA ARG A 18 21.97 4.23 14.49
C ARG A 18 20.87 5.17 14.05
N GLU A 19 20.80 6.34 14.70
CA GLU A 19 19.86 7.38 14.26
C GLU A 19 20.22 7.87 12.85
N PRO A 20 19.23 8.21 12.01
CA PRO A 20 19.47 8.69 10.65
C PRO A 20 20.45 9.85 10.57
N GLU A 21 20.37 10.80 11.52
CA GLU A 21 21.20 12.02 11.57
C GLU A 21 22.66 11.73 11.90
N ASP A 22 22.95 10.57 12.50
CA ASP A 22 24.32 10.14 12.85
C ASP A 22 25.04 9.44 11.70
N LEU A 23 24.37 9.26 10.56
CA LEU A 23 24.96 8.62 9.39
C LEU A 23 25.67 9.63 8.48
N THR A 24 26.74 9.19 7.86
CA THR A 24 27.31 9.91 6.73
C THR A 24 26.44 9.75 5.49
N ALA A 25 26.54 10.68 4.55
CA ALA A 25 25.80 10.60 3.28
C ALA A 25 26.12 9.31 2.48
N GLU A 26 27.32 8.75 2.63
CA GLU A 26 27.70 7.49 1.98
C GLU A 26 27.00 6.29 2.65
N GLU A 27 27.00 6.23 3.98
CA GLU A 27 26.28 5.22 4.75
C GLU A 27 24.77 5.28 4.48
N ALA A 28 24.17 6.48 4.51
CA ALA A 28 22.77 6.68 4.22
C ALA A 28 22.39 6.23 2.79
N ARG A 29 23.23 6.52 1.79
CA ARG A 29 23.03 6.06 0.41
C ARG A 29 23.06 4.55 0.30
N ALA A 30 24.00 3.90 0.96
CA ALA A 30 24.10 2.43 0.98
C ALA A 30 22.92 1.78 1.67
N GLU A 31 22.46 2.35 2.80
CA GLU A 31 21.30 1.86 3.53
C GLU A 31 20.00 2.06 2.76
N LEU A 32 19.76 3.21 2.14
CA LEU A 32 18.62 3.46 1.26
C LEU A 32 18.57 2.49 0.08
N ALA A 33 19.72 2.15 -0.51
CA ALA A 33 19.77 1.17 -1.59
C ALA A 33 19.42 -0.24 -1.11
N TRP A 34 19.86 -0.64 0.07
CA TRP A 34 19.53 -1.91 0.69
C TRP A 34 18.04 -1.97 1.07
N LEU A 35 17.50 -0.92 1.71
CA LEU A 35 16.08 -0.83 2.07
C LEU A 35 15.18 -0.93 0.85
N ALA A 36 15.50 -0.23 -0.24
CA ALA A 36 14.73 -0.28 -1.47
C ALA A 36 14.68 -1.71 -2.05
N ALA A 37 15.80 -2.42 -2.04
CA ALA A 37 15.87 -3.81 -2.52
C ALA A 37 15.13 -4.79 -1.59
N GLU A 38 15.28 -4.62 -0.27
CA GLU A 38 14.68 -5.53 0.71
C GLU A 38 13.16 -5.35 0.80
N ILE A 39 12.68 -4.12 0.79
CA ILE A 39 11.23 -3.82 0.76
C ILE A 39 10.62 -4.37 -0.54
N ALA A 40 11.25 -4.14 -1.70
CA ALA A 40 10.75 -4.68 -2.97
C ALA A 40 10.70 -6.23 -2.96
N ARG A 41 11.71 -6.89 -2.38
CA ARG A 41 11.74 -8.35 -2.24
C ARG A 41 10.57 -8.85 -1.37
N HIS A 42 10.29 -8.18 -0.26
CA HIS A 42 9.18 -8.57 0.62
C HIS A 42 7.82 -8.25 0.00
N ASP A 43 7.69 -7.16 -0.76
CA ASP A 43 6.50 -6.88 -1.57
C ASP A 43 6.25 -8.03 -2.57
N ASP A 44 7.27 -8.50 -3.29
CA ASP A 44 7.14 -9.62 -4.23
C ASP A 44 6.75 -10.92 -3.54
N LEU A 45 7.36 -11.25 -2.40
CA LEU A 45 7.01 -12.43 -1.61
C LEU A 45 5.58 -12.40 -1.09
N TYR A 46 5.13 -11.23 -0.64
CA TYR A 46 3.78 -11.05 -0.11
C TYR A 46 2.72 -11.08 -1.23
N TYR A 47 2.90 -10.25 -2.28
CA TYR A 47 1.87 -10.06 -3.30
C TYR A 47 1.92 -11.09 -4.45
N SER A 48 3.10 -11.66 -4.75
CA SER A 48 3.28 -12.53 -5.92
C SER A 48 3.43 -14.01 -5.58
N GLU A 49 3.99 -14.32 -4.41
CA GLU A 49 4.33 -15.70 -4.03
C GLU A 49 3.49 -16.23 -2.86
N ASP A 50 2.69 -15.37 -2.19
CA ASP A 50 1.93 -15.70 -0.98
C ASP A 50 2.80 -16.41 0.08
N ALA A 51 4.04 -15.93 0.23
CA ALA A 51 5.07 -16.54 1.07
C ALA A 51 5.82 -15.49 1.92
N PRO A 52 5.14 -14.76 2.82
CA PRO A 52 5.77 -13.74 3.65
C PRO A 52 6.86 -14.36 4.55
N GLU A 53 8.04 -13.76 4.56
CA GLU A 53 9.18 -14.20 5.40
C GLU A 53 9.33 -13.40 6.69
N ILE A 54 8.69 -12.22 6.77
CA ILE A 54 8.67 -11.33 7.94
C ILE A 54 7.24 -10.99 8.32
N THR A 55 7.04 -10.50 9.55
CA THR A 55 5.73 -10.00 10.01
C THR A 55 5.44 -8.64 9.39
N ASP A 56 4.16 -8.26 9.33
CA ASP A 56 3.75 -6.92 8.87
C ASP A 56 4.43 -5.81 9.69
N ALA A 57 4.55 -5.98 11.01
CA ALA A 57 5.25 -5.05 11.88
C ALA A 57 6.72 -4.87 11.48
N ALA A 58 7.44 -5.97 11.18
CA ALA A 58 8.82 -5.90 10.74
C ALA A 58 8.95 -5.27 9.33
N PHE A 59 7.97 -5.47 8.46
CA PHE A 59 7.91 -4.81 7.17
C PHE A 59 7.67 -3.30 7.30
N ASP A 60 6.76 -2.90 8.18
CA ASP A 60 6.49 -1.49 8.48
C ASP A 60 7.72 -0.79 9.07
N GLU A 61 8.50 -1.45 9.95
CA GLU A 61 9.77 -0.91 10.46
C GLU A 61 10.76 -0.58 9.34
N LEU A 62 10.88 -1.43 8.31
CA LEU A 62 11.72 -1.13 7.14
C LEU A 62 11.23 0.11 6.39
N ARG A 63 9.93 0.27 6.23
CA ARG A 63 9.33 1.44 5.55
C ARG A 63 9.53 2.73 6.34
N VAL A 64 9.29 2.68 7.66
CA VAL A 64 9.54 3.82 8.57
C VAL A 64 11.00 4.23 8.52
N ARG A 65 11.92 3.25 8.57
CA ARG A 65 13.36 3.52 8.48
C ARG A 65 13.74 4.19 7.16
N ASN A 66 13.18 3.73 6.03
CA ASN A 66 13.40 4.35 4.73
C ASN A 66 12.92 5.80 4.71
N GLN A 67 11.73 6.07 5.23
CA GLN A 67 11.17 7.44 5.29
C GLN A 67 12.00 8.37 6.18
N ALA A 68 12.47 7.89 7.34
CA ALA A 68 13.32 8.66 8.24
C ALA A 68 14.66 9.04 7.58
N LEU A 69 15.27 8.11 6.85
CA LEU A 69 16.50 8.40 6.07
C LEU A 69 16.26 9.39 4.93
N GLU A 70 15.15 9.27 4.22
CA GLU A 70 14.79 10.23 3.16
C GLU A 70 14.51 11.62 3.71
N ALA A 71 13.93 11.72 4.91
CA ALA A 71 13.72 12.99 5.59
C ALA A 71 15.04 13.63 6.04
N ALA A 72 16.00 12.83 6.56
CA ALA A 72 17.31 13.31 6.98
C ALA A 72 18.24 13.64 5.79
N PHE A 73 18.07 12.94 4.65
CA PHE A 73 18.89 13.08 3.45
C PHE A 73 18.05 13.27 2.18
N PRO A 74 17.32 14.38 2.02
CA PRO A 74 16.38 14.57 0.90
C PRO A 74 17.06 14.52 -0.48
N ASP A 75 18.34 14.89 -0.58
CA ASP A 75 19.12 14.81 -1.84
C ASP A 75 19.50 13.38 -2.24
N LEU A 76 19.29 12.40 -1.35
CA LEU A 76 19.57 10.98 -1.61
C LEU A 76 18.32 10.17 -1.94
N VAL A 77 17.13 10.79 -2.00
CA VAL A 77 15.87 10.11 -2.35
C VAL A 77 15.98 9.50 -3.75
N ARG A 78 15.86 8.18 -3.83
CA ARG A 78 16.02 7.41 -5.06
C ARG A 78 14.77 7.49 -5.95
N ASP A 79 14.95 7.29 -7.26
CA ASP A 79 13.81 7.21 -8.19
C ASP A 79 12.97 5.94 -7.97
N ASP A 80 13.62 4.84 -7.53
CA ASP A 80 13.00 3.56 -7.19
C ASP A 80 12.64 3.43 -5.70
N SER A 81 12.56 4.55 -4.98
CA SER A 81 12.23 4.55 -3.56
C SER A 81 10.89 3.87 -3.27
N PRO A 82 10.82 3.02 -2.23
CA PRO A 82 9.56 2.44 -1.75
C PRO A 82 8.52 3.50 -1.35
N SER A 83 8.94 4.68 -0.94
CA SER A 83 8.03 5.79 -0.60
C SER A 83 7.23 6.31 -1.81
N LYS A 84 7.72 6.07 -3.03
CA LYS A 84 7.08 6.43 -4.29
C LYS A 84 6.20 5.32 -4.87
N ARG A 85 6.21 4.12 -4.27
CA ARG A 85 5.46 2.95 -4.75
C ARG A 85 4.32 2.62 -3.81
N ILE A 86 3.20 2.18 -4.38
CA ILE A 86 2.05 1.64 -3.64
C ILE A 86 1.86 0.21 -4.15
N GLY A 87 2.20 -0.79 -3.32
CA GLY A 87 2.04 -2.21 -3.66
C GLY A 87 2.96 -2.74 -4.77
N ALA A 88 2.79 -4.00 -5.14
CA ALA A 88 3.53 -4.66 -6.21
C ALA A 88 2.94 -4.36 -7.60
N ALA A 89 3.76 -4.52 -8.65
CA ALA A 89 3.25 -4.46 -10.02
C ALA A 89 2.31 -5.66 -10.31
N PRO A 90 1.17 -5.44 -11.01
CA PRO A 90 0.22 -6.52 -11.31
C PRO A 90 0.87 -7.67 -12.11
N LEU A 91 0.50 -8.92 -11.79
CA LEU A 91 0.97 -10.11 -12.47
C LEU A 91 0.49 -10.14 -13.94
N ALA A 92 1.37 -10.53 -14.85
CA ALA A 92 1.05 -10.59 -16.29
C ALA A 92 -0.01 -11.64 -16.66
N VAL A 93 -0.31 -12.59 -15.77
CA VAL A 93 -1.32 -13.66 -15.97
C VAL A 93 -2.73 -13.08 -15.97
N PHE A 94 -3.00 -12.05 -15.17
CA PHE A 94 -4.26 -11.32 -15.15
C PHE A 94 -4.17 -10.13 -16.09
N GLY A 95 -5.25 -9.82 -16.79
CA GLY A 95 -5.35 -8.57 -17.54
C GLY A 95 -5.17 -7.38 -16.58
N LYS A 96 -4.62 -6.27 -17.08
CA LYS A 96 -4.45 -5.06 -16.28
C LYS A 96 -5.66 -4.14 -16.40
N VAL A 97 -6.02 -3.49 -15.31
CA VAL A 97 -7.05 -2.45 -15.24
C VAL A 97 -6.42 -1.18 -14.67
N ARG A 98 -6.57 -0.08 -15.38
CA ARG A 98 -6.15 1.23 -14.89
C ARG A 98 -7.27 1.88 -14.09
N HIS A 99 -6.99 2.21 -12.83
CA HIS A 99 -7.95 2.90 -11.98
C HIS A 99 -8.25 4.30 -12.50
N ARG A 100 -9.53 4.63 -12.67
CA ARG A 100 -9.97 5.98 -13.08
C ARG A 100 -9.71 7.02 -12.00
N VAL A 101 -9.82 6.61 -10.75
CA VAL A 101 -9.39 7.36 -9.58
C VAL A 101 -8.37 6.50 -8.84
N PRO A 102 -7.17 6.98 -8.54
CA PRO A 102 -6.15 6.19 -7.86
C PRO A 102 -6.62 5.59 -6.54
N MET A 103 -6.16 4.37 -6.24
CA MET A 103 -6.39 3.69 -4.96
C MET A 103 -5.21 3.96 -4.03
N LEU A 104 -5.20 5.15 -3.43
CA LEU A 104 -4.14 5.61 -2.56
C LEU A 104 -4.27 5.00 -1.15
N SER A 105 -3.18 5.02 -0.39
CA SER A 105 -3.13 4.65 1.02
C SER A 105 -3.00 5.89 1.90
N LEU A 106 -3.43 5.78 3.15
CA LEU A 106 -3.08 6.73 4.21
C LEU A 106 -1.72 6.34 4.80
N SER A 107 -1.03 7.32 5.39
CA SER A 107 0.17 7.06 6.19
C SER A 107 -0.19 6.26 7.45
N ASN A 108 0.72 5.42 7.91
CA ASN A 108 0.58 4.75 9.20
C ASN A 108 0.64 5.79 10.33
N ALA A 109 -0.02 5.48 11.44
CA ALA A 109 0.09 6.20 12.70
C ALA A 109 0.48 5.17 13.77
N PHE A 110 1.57 5.42 14.49
CA PHE A 110 2.11 4.51 15.50
C PHE A 110 1.88 5.02 16.92
N ASP A 111 1.62 6.32 17.06
CA ASP A 111 1.35 6.99 18.32
C ASP A 111 0.29 8.09 18.19
N ASP A 112 -0.05 8.70 19.31
CA ASP A 112 -1.06 9.77 19.37
C ASP A 112 -0.62 11.03 18.62
N GLU A 113 0.68 11.30 18.54
CA GLU A 113 1.25 12.47 17.85
C GLU A 113 1.06 12.36 16.33
N ASP A 114 1.22 11.17 15.77
CA ASP A 114 0.93 10.89 14.35
C ASP A 114 -0.53 11.18 14.00
N VAL A 115 -1.47 10.87 14.90
CA VAL A 115 -2.90 11.15 14.71
C VAL A 115 -3.18 12.66 14.77
N VAL A 116 -2.53 13.38 15.70
CA VAL A 116 -2.62 14.85 15.79
C VAL A 116 -2.09 15.49 14.50
N ASP A 117 -0.96 15.04 14.01
CA ASP A 117 -0.36 15.53 12.77
C ASP A 117 -1.22 15.22 11.54
N PHE A 118 -1.80 14.02 11.49
CA PHE A 118 -2.76 13.68 10.43
C PHE A 118 -3.94 14.66 10.42
N ARG A 119 -4.56 14.91 11.60
CA ARG A 119 -5.64 15.89 11.72
C ARG A 119 -5.21 17.28 11.26
N ALA A 120 -4.01 17.73 11.65
CA ALA A 120 -3.48 19.02 11.25
C ALA A 120 -3.26 19.14 9.73
N ARG A 121 -2.79 18.07 9.08
CA ARG A 121 -2.68 18.02 7.61
C ARG A 121 -4.03 18.12 6.92
N VAL A 122 -5.04 17.40 7.43
CA VAL A 122 -6.42 17.45 6.90
C VAL A 122 -7.01 18.85 7.06
N ALA A 123 -6.87 19.49 8.23
CA ALA A 123 -7.35 20.85 8.46
C ALA A 123 -6.73 21.84 7.46
N ARG A 124 -5.41 21.79 7.28
CA ARG A 124 -4.69 22.65 6.30
C ARG A 124 -5.17 22.41 4.87
N PHE A 125 -5.36 21.15 4.48
CA PHE A 125 -5.85 20.82 3.13
C PHE A 125 -7.26 21.36 2.87
N LEU A 126 -8.12 21.30 3.89
CA LEU A 126 -9.50 21.82 3.81
C LEU A 126 -9.60 23.33 4.03
N GLY A 127 -8.52 24.01 4.42
CA GLY A 127 -8.52 25.44 4.74
C GLY A 127 -9.29 25.78 6.01
N LEU A 128 -9.34 24.85 6.97
CA LEU A 128 -10.01 24.99 8.26
C LEU A 128 -9.08 25.63 9.30
N GLU A 129 -9.66 26.30 10.29
CA GLU A 129 -8.90 26.78 11.46
C GLU A 129 -8.34 25.58 12.27
N PRO A 130 -7.20 25.73 12.97
CA PRO A 130 -6.53 24.63 13.69
C PRO A 130 -7.44 23.86 14.65
N ASP A 131 -8.36 24.54 15.32
CA ASP A 131 -9.27 23.96 16.32
C ASP A 131 -10.67 23.63 15.78
N GLU A 132 -10.90 23.84 14.49
CA GLU A 132 -12.19 23.52 13.88
C GLU A 132 -12.43 22.01 13.89
N PRO A 133 -13.63 21.53 14.33
CA PRO A 133 -13.90 20.11 14.42
C PRO A 133 -13.98 19.46 13.03
N ILE A 134 -13.28 18.33 12.88
CA ILE A 134 -13.31 17.50 11.68
C ILE A 134 -14.04 16.21 12.02
N ALA A 135 -15.12 15.90 11.32
CA ALA A 135 -15.80 14.63 11.46
C ALA A 135 -14.92 13.51 10.84
N MET A 136 -14.61 12.49 11.62
CA MET A 136 -13.81 11.34 11.19
C MET A 136 -14.55 10.05 11.50
N THR A 137 -14.36 9.03 10.65
CA THR A 137 -14.80 7.66 10.90
C THR A 137 -13.57 6.84 11.28
N ALA A 138 -13.68 6.05 12.34
CA ALA A 138 -12.67 5.08 12.73
C ALA A 138 -13.21 3.67 12.48
N GLU A 139 -12.46 2.86 11.76
CA GLU A 139 -12.82 1.50 11.37
C GLU A 139 -11.67 0.54 11.67
N PRO A 140 -11.95 -0.75 11.99
CA PRO A 140 -10.92 -1.77 12.03
C PRO A 140 -10.23 -1.87 10.66
N LYS A 141 -8.90 -1.93 10.66
CA LYS A 141 -8.15 -2.23 9.44
C LYS A 141 -8.19 -3.74 9.23
N ILE A 142 -9.11 -4.16 8.38
CA ILE A 142 -9.23 -5.58 8.01
C ILE A 142 -8.05 -5.93 7.10
N ASP A 143 -7.45 -7.08 7.35
CA ASP A 143 -6.41 -7.66 6.52
C ASP A 143 -7.04 -8.55 5.44
N GLY A 144 -6.76 -8.22 4.19
CA GLY A 144 -7.36 -8.88 3.04
C GLY A 144 -6.84 -8.31 1.72
N LEU A 145 -7.60 -8.47 0.66
CA LEU A 145 -7.29 -7.97 -0.67
C LEU A 145 -8.09 -6.70 -0.99
N SER A 146 -7.42 -5.58 -1.11
CA SER A 146 -8.04 -4.31 -1.51
C SER A 146 -8.56 -4.39 -2.94
N ILE A 147 -9.83 -4.03 -3.14
CA ILE A 147 -10.52 -4.18 -4.41
C ILE A 147 -11.30 -2.92 -4.80
N SER A 148 -11.39 -2.69 -6.10
CA SER A 148 -12.32 -1.77 -6.74
C SER A 148 -13.27 -2.54 -7.63
N ILE A 149 -14.57 -2.41 -7.42
CA ILE A 149 -15.64 -3.07 -8.18
C ILE A 149 -16.44 -1.98 -8.87
N ARG A 150 -16.59 -2.10 -10.19
CA ARG A 150 -17.31 -1.14 -11.02
C ARG A 150 -18.61 -1.70 -11.52
N TYR A 151 -19.65 -0.90 -11.38
CA TYR A 151 -20.97 -1.13 -11.94
C TYR A 151 -21.31 -0.04 -12.95
N GLU A 152 -21.85 -0.42 -14.11
CA GLU A 152 -22.39 0.49 -15.12
C GLU A 152 -23.82 0.07 -15.45
N GLY A 153 -24.77 1.03 -15.39
CA GLY A 153 -26.19 0.74 -15.52
C GLY A 153 -26.70 -0.27 -14.48
N GLY A 154 -26.03 -0.35 -13.35
CA GLY A 154 -26.28 -1.32 -12.29
C GLY A 154 -25.65 -2.71 -12.49
N GLU A 155 -25.10 -3.04 -13.65
CA GLU A 155 -24.43 -4.32 -13.91
C GLU A 155 -22.94 -4.27 -13.50
N LEU A 156 -22.41 -5.34 -12.86
CA LEU A 156 -21.00 -5.48 -12.55
C LEU A 156 -20.22 -5.68 -13.87
N VAL A 157 -19.36 -4.71 -14.22
CA VAL A 157 -18.60 -4.73 -15.47
C VAL A 157 -17.12 -5.02 -15.26
N GLU A 158 -16.54 -4.62 -14.13
CA GLU A 158 -15.12 -4.73 -13.89
C GLU A 158 -14.83 -4.83 -12.38
N ALA A 159 -13.85 -5.65 -12.03
CA ALA A 159 -13.27 -5.66 -10.70
C ALA A 159 -11.75 -5.76 -10.80
N ALA A 160 -11.04 -4.98 -9.98
CA ALA A 160 -9.59 -4.93 -10.01
C ALA A 160 -9.00 -4.85 -8.61
N THR A 161 -7.85 -5.50 -8.40
CA THR A 161 -7.04 -5.32 -7.20
C THR A 161 -6.47 -3.90 -7.16
N ARG A 162 -5.99 -3.44 -5.99
CA ARG A 162 -5.34 -2.13 -5.88
C ARG A 162 -4.08 -2.03 -6.75
N GLY A 163 -3.28 -3.11 -6.82
CA GLY A 163 -1.99 -3.11 -7.48
C GLY A 163 -1.05 -2.03 -6.93
N ASP A 164 -0.45 -1.25 -7.82
CA ASP A 164 0.40 -0.10 -7.48
C ASP A 164 -0.38 1.19 -7.16
N GLY A 165 -1.71 1.08 -7.07
CA GLY A 165 -2.63 2.20 -6.85
C GLY A 165 -3.10 2.90 -8.12
N TYR A 166 -2.44 2.72 -9.24
CA TYR A 166 -2.83 3.25 -10.56
C TYR A 166 -3.29 2.16 -11.51
N GLU A 167 -2.65 0.99 -11.45
CA GLU A 167 -3.02 -0.20 -12.21
C GLU A 167 -3.13 -1.40 -11.26
N GLY A 168 -4.21 -2.18 -11.40
CA GLY A 168 -4.47 -3.41 -10.68
C GLY A 168 -4.64 -4.60 -11.63
N GLU A 169 -4.81 -5.78 -11.06
CA GLU A 169 -5.13 -7.00 -11.79
C GLU A 169 -6.64 -7.08 -12.02
N ASN A 170 -7.04 -7.48 -13.23
CA ASN A 170 -8.44 -7.75 -13.52
C ASN A 170 -8.88 -9.06 -12.85
N VAL A 171 -9.66 -8.94 -11.80
CA VAL A 171 -10.20 -10.09 -11.04
C VAL A 171 -11.72 -10.21 -11.16
N THR A 172 -12.31 -9.65 -12.21
CA THR A 172 -13.76 -9.65 -12.45
C THR A 172 -14.36 -11.05 -12.38
N ALA A 173 -13.71 -12.03 -13.02
CA ALA A 173 -14.18 -13.42 -13.01
C ALA A 173 -14.15 -14.03 -11.60
N ASN A 174 -13.13 -13.71 -10.80
CA ASN A 174 -13.00 -14.17 -9.42
C ASN A 174 -14.07 -13.55 -8.52
N VAL A 175 -14.29 -12.24 -8.64
CA VAL A 175 -15.29 -11.51 -7.85
C VAL A 175 -16.70 -12.06 -8.07
N ARG A 176 -17.05 -12.45 -9.30
CA ARG A 176 -18.35 -13.07 -9.61
C ARG A 176 -18.58 -14.43 -8.96
N THR A 177 -17.56 -15.06 -8.39
CA THR A 177 -17.72 -16.30 -7.61
C THR A 177 -18.08 -16.03 -6.16
N ILE A 178 -18.03 -14.78 -5.69
CA ILE A 178 -18.34 -14.37 -4.32
C ILE A 178 -19.83 -14.06 -4.22
N GLY A 179 -20.58 -14.92 -3.56
CA GLY A 179 -22.05 -14.84 -3.51
C GLY A 179 -22.61 -13.58 -2.82
N GLU A 180 -21.80 -12.92 -1.97
CA GLU A 180 -22.15 -11.68 -1.29
C GLU A 180 -22.03 -10.45 -2.18
N ILE A 181 -21.32 -10.54 -3.31
CA ILE A 181 -21.14 -9.45 -4.26
C ILE A 181 -22.17 -9.61 -5.38
N PRO A 182 -23.15 -8.71 -5.49
CA PRO A 182 -24.19 -8.83 -6.49
C PRO A 182 -23.66 -8.53 -7.89
N ASP A 183 -24.00 -9.34 -8.89
CA ASP A 183 -23.75 -9.05 -10.30
C ASP A 183 -24.55 -7.84 -10.78
N LYS A 184 -25.65 -7.51 -10.09
CA LYS A 184 -26.53 -6.40 -10.41
C LYS A 184 -27.01 -5.66 -9.16
N LEU A 185 -26.77 -4.34 -9.15
CA LEU A 185 -27.31 -3.47 -8.11
C LEU A 185 -28.82 -3.34 -8.26
N ALA A 186 -29.53 -3.50 -7.14
CA ALA A 186 -30.99 -3.39 -7.08
C ALA A 186 -31.38 -2.11 -6.30
N GLY A 187 -32.50 -1.50 -6.69
CA GLY A 187 -33.07 -0.37 -5.98
C GLY A 187 -33.44 0.80 -6.90
N LYS A 188 -34.05 1.84 -6.29
CA LYS A 188 -34.39 3.09 -6.98
C LYS A 188 -33.21 4.06 -6.87
N GLY A 189 -32.86 4.71 -7.97
CA GLY A 189 -31.83 5.75 -7.97
C GLY A 189 -30.39 5.24 -7.98
N VAL A 190 -30.18 4.00 -8.47
CA VAL A 190 -28.83 3.50 -8.76
C VAL A 190 -28.20 4.44 -9.82
N PRO A 191 -27.04 5.06 -9.54
CA PRO A 191 -26.34 5.87 -10.52
C PRO A 191 -25.94 5.08 -11.77
N ASP A 192 -25.77 5.78 -12.92
CA ASP A 192 -25.32 5.13 -14.16
C ASP A 192 -23.95 4.45 -14.00
N VAL A 193 -23.10 5.00 -13.14
CA VAL A 193 -21.76 4.48 -12.83
C VAL A 193 -21.53 4.53 -11.33
N VAL A 194 -21.09 3.39 -10.75
CA VAL A 194 -20.71 3.27 -9.35
C VAL A 194 -19.39 2.51 -9.25
N ASP A 195 -18.41 3.09 -8.59
CA ASP A 195 -17.20 2.37 -8.16
C ASP A 195 -17.29 2.11 -6.65
N VAL A 196 -17.33 0.84 -6.26
CA VAL A 196 -17.30 0.39 -4.86
C VAL A 196 -15.89 -0.04 -4.52
N ARG A 197 -15.33 0.49 -3.43
CA ARG A 197 -14.02 0.12 -2.93
C ARG A 197 -14.14 -0.52 -1.57
N GLY A 198 -13.38 -1.56 -1.34
CA GLY A 198 -13.44 -2.32 -0.10
C GLY A 198 -12.29 -3.31 0.02
N GLU A 199 -12.47 -4.22 0.95
CA GLU A 199 -11.52 -5.29 1.26
C GLU A 199 -12.23 -6.64 1.14
N ILE A 200 -11.62 -7.60 0.42
CA ILE A 200 -12.06 -8.99 0.39
C ILE A 200 -11.19 -9.78 1.37
N TYR A 201 -11.81 -10.45 2.31
CA TYR A 201 -11.15 -11.25 3.33
C TYR A 201 -11.92 -12.56 3.60
N MET A 202 -11.24 -13.54 4.18
CA MET A 202 -11.82 -14.84 4.57
C MET A 202 -11.79 -15.02 6.08
#